data_3c4c50518c613be9333ccf51e1b0e145
#
_entry.id   3c4c50518c613be9333ccf51e1b0e145
#
_cell.length_a   1.000
_cell.length_b   1.000
_cell.length_c   1.000
_cell.angle_alpha   90.00
_cell.angle_beta   90.00
_cell.angle_gamma   90.00
#
_symmetry.space_group_name_H-M   'P 1'
#
loop_
_entity.id
_entity.type
_entity.pdbx_description
1 polymer ?
#
loop_
_entity_poly.entity_id
_entity_poly.type
_entity_poly.pdbx_seq_one_letter_code
_entity_poly.pdbx_strand_id
1 'polypeptide(L)'
;MVSAAGQRTFPPAGNLNQVMRGILFPSSNLIFTVQTHDPAAPAPKRPANQSNEAFSTFEWGQGIYKGWEIVDYAAIALAESAPLLLEPGRRCENGRPVPVTDPDWIKFTLELAETGRAAYKAAQTRNQEVVSDFTEQIANACLHCHQVYRDKRGRTPGDLVNQSARCTK
;
A
#
# COMPACT_ATOMS: atom_id res chain seq x y z
N MET A 1 13.40 -24.76 30.47
CA MET A 1 12.05 -24.58 29.90
C MET A 1 11.88 -23.09 29.65
N VAL A 2 11.96 -22.65 28.39
CA VAL A 2 11.72 -21.25 28.04
C VAL A 2 10.19 -21.10 27.92
N SER A 3 9.60 -20.33 28.83
CA SER A 3 8.19 -19.96 28.78
C SER A 3 7.96 -19.16 27.50
N ALA A 4 7.10 -19.65 26.61
CA ALA A 4 6.62 -18.87 25.46
C ALA A 4 5.94 -17.64 26.03
N ALA A 5 6.57 -16.48 25.91
CA ALA A 5 5.91 -15.21 26.19
C ALA A 5 4.69 -15.14 25.29
N GLY A 6 3.50 -15.16 25.89
CA GLY A 6 2.24 -15.14 25.15
C GLY A 6 2.25 -14.00 24.15
N GLN A 7 2.13 -14.33 22.89
CA GLN A 7 2.11 -13.36 21.78
C GLN A 7 0.94 -12.39 22.06
N ARG A 8 1.27 -11.14 22.36
CA ARG A 8 0.24 -10.12 22.57
C ARG A 8 -0.42 -9.84 21.22
N THR A 9 -1.70 -10.14 21.11
CA THR A 9 -2.51 -9.80 19.93
C THR A 9 -3.20 -8.47 20.18
N PHE A 10 -3.13 -7.59 19.19
CA PHE A 10 -3.86 -6.33 19.20
C PHE A 10 -5.10 -6.50 18.30
N PRO A 11 -6.32 -6.22 18.80
CA PRO A 11 -7.49 -6.30 17.94
C PRO A 11 -7.39 -5.25 16.82
N PRO A 12 -7.89 -5.56 15.62
CA PRO A 12 -7.89 -4.61 14.51
C PRO A 12 -8.63 -3.31 14.89
N ALA A 13 -7.98 -2.17 14.77
CA ALA A 13 -8.59 -0.86 15.04
C ALA A 13 -9.55 -0.41 13.93
N GLY A 14 -9.34 -0.89 12.69
CA GLY A 14 -10.12 -0.52 11.52
C GLY A 14 -10.36 -1.69 10.58
N ASN A 15 -11.26 -1.48 9.59
CA ASN A 15 -11.52 -2.46 8.56
C ASN A 15 -10.42 -2.47 7.48
N LEU A 16 -10.48 -3.45 6.57
CA LEU A 16 -9.49 -3.63 5.52
C LEU A 16 -9.39 -2.41 4.60
N ASN A 17 -10.51 -1.78 4.24
CA ASN A 17 -10.51 -0.59 3.38
C ASN A 17 -9.77 0.59 4.04
N GLN A 18 -9.89 0.74 5.36
CA GLN A 18 -9.16 1.76 6.11
C GLN A 18 -7.65 1.50 6.13
N VAL A 19 -7.21 0.26 6.24
CA VAL A 19 -5.79 -0.11 6.10
C VAL A 19 -5.28 0.18 4.68
N MET A 20 -6.07 -0.22 3.66
CA MET A 20 -5.72 0.05 2.27
C MET A 20 -5.54 1.55 2.01
N ARG A 21 -6.52 2.37 2.44
CA ARG A 21 -6.51 3.82 2.18
C ARG A 21 -5.58 4.61 3.09
N GLY A 22 -5.40 4.15 4.33
CA GLY A 22 -4.60 4.87 5.31
C GLY A 22 -3.10 4.58 5.23
N ILE A 23 -2.71 3.42 4.70
CA ILE A 23 -1.31 2.97 4.70
C ILE A 23 -0.85 2.57 3.31
N LEU A 24 -1.48 1.56 2.69
CA LEU A 24 -0.95 0.95 1.47
C LEU A 24 -1.06 1.88 0.26
N PHE A 25 -2.21 2.50 0.06
CA PHE A 25 -2.44 3.41 -1.07
C PHE A 25 -1.54 4.64 -1.04
N PRO A 26 -1.43 5.41 0.06
CA PRO A 26 -0.51 6.55 0.08
C PRO A 26 0.94 6.14 -0.09
N SER A 27 1.37 5.01 0.49
CA SER A 27 2.74 4.52 0.37
C SER A 27 3.08 4.10 -1.07
N SER A 28 2.18 3.37 -1.76
CA SER A 28 2.41 3.02 -3.15
C SER A 28 2.47 4.26 -4.07
N ASN A 29 1.59 5.24 -3.84
CA ASN A 29 1.58 6.47 -4.63
C ASN A 29 2.86 7.31 -4.45
N LEU A 30 3.43 7.34 -3.23
CA LEU A 30 4.72 8.00 -3.01
C LEU A 30 5.83 7.38 -3.88
N ILE A 31 5.86 6.05 -4.00
CA ILE A 31 6.82 5.37 -4.86
C ILE A 31 6.50 5.63 -6.34
N PHE A 32 5.23 5.57 -6.75
CA PHE A 32 4.82 5.82 -8.15
C PHE A 32 5.16 7.23 -8.63
N THR A 33 5.22 8.20 -7.72
CA THR A 33 5.61 9.58 -8.06
C THR A 33 7.04 9.67 -8.63
N VAL A 34 7.91 8.69 -8.33
CA VAL A 34 9.27 8.63 -8.87
C VAL A 34 9.30 8.54 -10.40
N GLN A 35 8.24 8.02 -11.04
CA GLN A 35 8.14 7.98 -12.51
C GLN A 35 8.21 9.38 -13.14
N THR A 36 7.73 10.40 -12.44
CA THR A 36 7.61 11.76 -12.96
C THR A 36 8.42 12.80 -12.19
N HIS A 37 8.91 12.44 -11.00
CA HIS A 37 9.66 13.33 -10.12
C HIS A 37 10.93 12.66 -9.63
N ASP A 38 12.07 13.27 -9.90
CA ASP A 38 13.33 12.82 -9.34
C ASP A 38 13.39 13.17 -7.84
N PRO A 39 13.49 12.17 -6.95
CA PRO A 39 13.58 12.43 -5.50
C PRO A 39 14.83 13.22 -5.10
N ALA A 40 15.89 13.23 -5.93
CA ALA A 40 17.10 14.02 -5.70
C ALA A 40 16.94 15.48 -6.12
N ALA A 41 15.91 15.81 -6.91
CA ALA A 41 15.67 17.18 -7.33
C ALA A 41 15.29 18.07 -6.13
N PRO A 42 15.69 19.35 -6.14
CA PRO A 42 15.24 20.30 -5.12
C PRO A 42 13.70 20.36 -5.08
N ALA A 43 13.14 20.37 -3.86
CA ALA A 43 11.69 20.54 -3.71
C ALA A 43 11.23 21.82 -4.42
N PRO A 44 10.14 21.78 -5.19
CA PRO A 44 9.64 22.96 -5.89
C PRO A 44 9.32 24.06 -4.88
N LYS A 45 9.79 25.28 -5.14
CA LYS A 45 9.47 26.43 -4.32
C LYS A 45 7.97 26.72 -4.47
N ARG A 46 7.21 26.46 -3.42
CA ARG A 46 5.77 26.73 -3.41
C ARG A 46 5.55 28.26 -3.45
N PRO A 47 4.80 28.79 -4.42
CA PRO A 47 4.40 30.18 -4.39
C PRO A 47 3.57 30.47 -3.12
N ALA A 48 3.83 31.57 -2.44
CA ALA A 48 3.16 31.93 -1.18
C ALA A 48 1.63 32.06 -1.30
N ASN A 49 1.08 32.14 -2.50
CA ASN A 49 -0.34 32.40 -2.82
C ASN A 49 -1.08 31.18 -3.42
N GLN A 50 -0.50 29.99 -3.45
CA GLN A 50 -1.24 28.82 -3.89
C GLN A 50 -2.23 28.40 -2.81
N SER A 51 -3.53 28.50 -3.13
CA SER A 51 -4.60 27.90 -2.36
C SER A 51 -4.36 26.40 -2.21
N ASN A 52 -4.75 25.82 -1.07
CA ASN A 52 -4.60 24.40 -0.73
C ASN A 52 -5.46 23.45 -1.60
N GLU A 53 -5.84 23.83 -2.83
CA GLU A 53 -6.79 23.07 -3.65
C GLU A 53 -6.24 21.74 -4.19
N ALA A 54 -4.93 21.54 -4.22
CA ALA A 54 -4.33 20.26 -4.59
C ALA A 54 -3.29 19.84 -3.54
N PHE A 55 -3.73 19.16 -2.49
CA PHE A 55 -2.82 18.55 -1.53
C PHE A 55 -2.10 17.37 -2.19
N SER A 56 -0.78 17.50 -2.32
CA SER A 56 0.08 16.39 -2.75
C SER A 56 0.80 15.81 -1.53
N THR A 57 0.53 14.54 -1.22
CA THR A 57 1.22 13.81 -0.15
C THR A 57 2.73 13.78 -0.39
N PHE A 58 3.15 13.71 -1.66
CA PHE A 58 4.56 13.72 -2.04
C PHE A 58 5.22 15.07 -1.73
N GLU A 59 4.60 16.19 -2.16
CA GLU A 59 5.13 17.53 -1.87
C GLU A 59 5.17 17.83 -0.37
N TRP A 60 4.12 17.42 0.36
CA TRP A 60 4.10 17.52 1.81
C TRP A 60 5.23 16.71 2.44
N GLY A 61 5.41 15.48 1.99
CA GLY A 61 6.47 14.59 2.47
C GLY A 61 7.86 15.13 2.20
N GLN A 62 8.10 15.73 1.02
CA GLN A 62 9.38 16.39 0.70
C GLN A 62 9.68 17.58 1.63
N GLY A 63 8.69 18.19 2.23
CA GLY A 63 8.87 19.24 3.24
C GLY A 63 9.39 18.70 4.59
N ILE A 64 9.18 17.42 4.85
CA ILE A 64 9.57 16.73 6.11
C ILE A 64 10.77 15.81 5.87
N TYR A 65 10.71 15.00 4.81
CA TYR A 65 11.73 14.02 4.45
C TYR A 65 12.53 14.53 3.25
N LYS A 66 13.84 14.36 3.27
CA LYS A 66 14.71 14.88 2.21
C LYS A 66 14.92 13.85 1.11
N GLY A 67 14.57 14.24 -0.10
CA GLY A 67 14.91 13.46 -1.29
C GLY A 67 14.42 12.02 -1.24
N TRP A 68 15.33 11.09 -1.31
CA TRP A 68 15.05 9.65 -1.34
C TRP A 68 14.46 9.07 -0.04
N GLU A 69 14.55 9.76 1.08
CA GLU A 69 14.03 9.28 2.36
C GLU A 69 12.51 8.98 2.28
N ILE A 70 11.76 9.79 1.54
CA ILE A 70 10.33 9.58 1.39
C ILE A 70 10.02 8.26 0.64
N VAL A 71 10.86 7.91 -0.34
CA VAL A 71 10.73 6.66 -1.10
C VAL A 71 11.10 5.46 -0.23
N ASP A 72 12.18 5.59 0.56
CA ASP A 72 12.60 4.56 1.52
C ASP A 72 11.49 4.24 2.52
N TYR A 73 10.92 5.27 3.15
CA TYR A 73 9.88 5.08 4.15
C TYR A 73 8.58 4.56 3.56
N ALA A 74 8.23 4.98 2.35
CA ALA A 74 7.08 4.44 1.64
C ALA A 74 7.23 2.94 1.32
N ALA A 75 8.42 2.51 0.88
CA ALA A 75 8.71 1.11 0.60
C ALA A 75 8.72 0.25 1.88
N ILE A 76 9.29 0.76 2.97
CA ILE A 76 9.23 0.12 4.29
C ILE A 76 7.77 0.00 4.74
N ALA A 77 6.97 1.07 4.60
CA ALA A 77 5.57 1.06 5.00
C ALA A 77 4.76 0.00 4.23
N LEU A 78 5.04 -0.22 2.93
CA LEU A 78 4.41 -1.31 2.17
C LEU A 78 4.81 -2.69 2.72
N ALA A 79 6.11 -2.92 2.94
CA ALA A 79 6.62 -4.20 3.40
C ALA A 79 6.11 -4.56 4.81
N GLU A 80 6.23 -3.62 5.74
CA GLU A 80 5.93 -3.84 7.16
C GLU A 80 4.43 -3.81 7.47
N SER A 81 3.60 -3.17 6.63
CA SER A 81 2.15 -3.18 6.81
C SER A 81 1.43 -4.35 6.14
N ALA A 82 2.08 -5.10 5.26
CA ALA A 82 1.49 -6.28 4.63
C ALA A 82 0.93 -7.29 5.66
N PRO A 83 1.59 -7.61 6.79
CA PRO A 83 1.04 -8.49 7.82
C PRO A 83 -0.30 -8.03 8.40
N LEU A 84 -0.62 -6.74 8.34
CA LEU A 84 -1.94 -6.23 8.77
C LEU A 84 -3.10 -6.83 7.96
N LEU A 85 -2.83 -7.33 6.75
CA LEU A 85 -3.82 -8.02 5.90
C LEU A 85 -4.14 -9.42 6.41
N LEU A 86 -3.28 -9.99 7.25
CA LEU A 86 -3.44 -11.32 7.87
C LEU A 86 -3.93 -11.22 9.33
N GLU A 87 -4.25 -10.01 9.81
CA GLU A 87 -4.66 -9.81 11.20
C GLU A 87 -6.00 -10.49 11.48
N PRO A 88 -6.06 -11.45 12.43
CA PRO A 88 -7.28 -12.16 12.77
C PRO A 88 -8.38 -11.20 13.27
N GLY A 89 -9.62 -11.47 12.89
CA GLY A 89 -10.76 -10.65 13.29
C GLY A 89 -10.99 -9.39 12.47
N ARG A 90 -10.08 -9.03 11.57
CA ARG A 90 -10.29 -7.90 10.65
C ARG A 90 -11.47 -8.17 9.72
N ARG A 91 -12.25 -7.12 9.46
CA ARG A 91 -13.38 -7.17 8.55
C ARG A 91 -13.13 -6.33 7.30
N CYS A 92 -13.75 -6.76 6.21
CA CYS A 92 -13.83 -5.98 4.98
C CYS A 92 -14.86 -4.85 5.14
N GLU A 93 -14.88 -3.89 4.21
CA GLU A 93 -15.79 -2.75 4.24
C GLU A 93 -17.28 -3.18 4.28
N ASN A 94 -17.61 -4.28 3.63
CA ASN A 94 -18.95 -4.86 3.61
C ASN A 94 -19.30 -5.71 4.86
N GLY A 95 -18.45 -5.70 5.89
CA GLY A 95 -18.63 -6.42 7.15
C GLY A 95 -18.23 -7.90 7.12
N ARG A 96 -17.88 -8.47 5.96
CA ARG A 96 -17.38 -9.87 5.87
C ARG A 96 -16.03 -10.00 6.57
N PRO A 97 -15.73 -11.18 7.16
CA PRO A 97 -14.39 -11.42 7.66
C PRO A 97 -13.38 -11.42 6.52
N VAL A 98 -12.19 -10.88 6.76
CA VAL A 98 -11.05 -11.02 5.86
C VAL A 98 -10.66 -12.51 5.80
N PRO A 99 -10.44 -13.09 4.61
CA PRO A 99 -10.16 -14.52 4.47
C PRO A 99 -8.70 -14.86 4.78
N VAL A 100 -8.25 -14.54 6.01
CA VAL A 100 -6.84 -14.65 6.44
C VAL A 100 -6.24 -16.06 6.39
N THR A 101 -7.09 -17.09 6.28
CA THR A 101 -6.66 -18.49 6.15
C THR A 101 -6.72 -19.00 4.70
N ASP A 102 -7.19 -18.20 3.76
CA ASP A 102 -7.23 -18.56 2.35
C ASP A 102 -5.80 -18.58 1.77
N PRO A 103 -5.36 -19.67 1.14
CA PRO A 103 -4.01 -19.78 0.60
C PRO A 103 -3.64 -18.69 -0.42
N ASP A 104 -4.60 -18.28 -1.28
CA ASP A 104 -4.32 -17.22 -2.25
C ASP A 104 -4.22 -15.85 -1.56
N TRP A 105 -5.04 -15.61 -0.53
CA TRP A 105 -4.93 -14.39 0.27
C TRP A 105 -3.56 -14.28 0.94
N ILE A 106 -3.08 -15.38 1.54
CA ILE A 106 -1.76 -15.45 2.17
C ILE A 106 -0.68 -15.22 1.11
N LYS A 107 -0.76 -15.90 -0.03
CA LYS A 107 0.18 -15.76 -1.15
C LYS A 107 0.31 -14.31 -1.61
N PHE A 108 -0.80 -13.64 -1.89
CA PHE A 108 -0.77 -12.23 -2.33
C PHE A 108 -0.27 -11.28 -1.25
N THR A 109 -0.54 -11.57 0.01
CA THR A 109 0.01 -10.78 1.12
C THR A 109 1.52 -10.91 1.21
N LEU A 110 2.06 -12.12 1.05
CA LEU A 110 3.49 -12.36 1.03
C LEU A 110 4.15 -11.71 -0.19
N GLU A 111 3.51 -11.79 -1.37
CA GLU A 111 3.97 -11.11 -2.59
C GLU A 111 4.08 -9.60 -2.37
N LEU A 112 3.09 -8.97 -1.75
CA LEU A 112 3.14 -7.54 -1.41
C LEU A 112 4.29 -7.21 -0.47
N ALA A 113 4.50 -8.01 0.58
CA ALA A 113 5.59 -7.82 1.53
C ALA A 113 6.98 -7.94 0.87
N GLU A 114 7.15 -8.93 0.00
CA GLU A 114 8.39 -9.15 -0.74
C GLU A 114 8.65 -8.03 -1.75
N THR A 115 7.60 -7.61 -2.46
CA THR A 115 7.67 -6.48 -3.40
C THR A 115 8.02 -5.19 -2.67
N GLY A 116 7.45 -4.92 -1.50
CA GLY A 116 7.82 -3.77 -0.67
C GLY A 116 9.30 -3.80 -0.25
N ARG A 117 9.80 -4.96 0.19
CA ARG A 117 11.24 -5.12 0.52
C ARG A 117 12.15 -4.92 -0.68
N ALA A 118 11.75 -5.41 -1.84
CA ALA A 118 12.51 -5.24 -3.06
C ALA A 118 12.48 -3.78 -3.55
N ALA A 119 11.34 -3.09 -3.41
CA ALA A 119 11.23 -1.65 -3.67
C ALA A 119 12.17 -0.83 -2.77
N TYR A 120 12.28 -1.19 -1.50
CA TYR A 120 13.25 -0.56 -0.59
C TYR A 120 14.69 -0.75 -1.07
N LYS A 121 15.07 -1.96 -1.49
CA LYS A 121 16.41 -2.21 -2.07
C LYS A 121 16.64 -1.41 -3.35
N ALA A 122 15.64 -1.29 -4.21
CA ALA A 122 15.71 -0.46 -5.41
C ALA A 122 15.91 1.02 -5.04
N ALA A 123 15.19 1.54 -4.05
CA ALA A 123 15.33 2.91 -3.57
C ALA A 123 16.73 3.20 -3.01
N GLN A 124 17.40 2.21 -2.38
CA GLN A 124 18.77 2.35 -1.88
C GLN A 124 19.80 2.56 -3.02
N THR A 125 19.48 2.23 -4.25
CA THR A 125 20.35 2.54 -5.39
C THR A 125 20.41 4.02 -5.72
N ARG A 126 19.44 4.82 -5.24
CA ARG A 126 19.28 6.25 -5.55
C ARG A 126 19.19 6.52 -7.05
N ASN A 127 18.68 5.55 -7.80
CA ASN A 127 18.52 5.62 -9.24
C ASN A 127 17.02 5.68 -9.58
N GLN A 128 16.61 6.80 -10.16
CA GLN A 128 15.21 7.06 -10.53
C GLN A 128 14.67 6.01 -11.52
N GLU A 129 15.45 5.64 -12.52
CA GLU A 129 15.04 4.67 -13.54
C GLU A 129 14.78 3.30 -12.91
N VAL A 130 15.70 2.81 -12.07
CA VAL A 130 15.55 1.52 -11.37
C VAL A 130 14.27 1.50 -10.53
N VAL A 131 13.97 2.56 -9.79
CA VAL A 131 12.75 2.63 -8.98
C VAL A 131 11.51 2.81 -9.85
N SER A 132 11.59 3.59 -10.91
CA SER A 132 10.50 3.77 -11.87
C SER A 132 10.09 2.43 -12.50
N ASP A 133 11.04 1.64 -12.96
CA ASP A 133 10.78 0.30 -13.53
C ASP A 133 10.17 -0.65 -12.49
N PHE A 134 10.49 -0.45 -11.22
CA PHE A 134 9.96 -1.27 -10.13
C PHE A 134 8.50 -0.96 -9.80
N THR A 135 7.97 0.17 -10.21
CA THR A 135 6.57 0.55 -9.95
C THR A 135 5.56 -0.41 -10.57
N GLU A 136 5.88 -1.00 -11.72
CA GLU A 136 5.04 -2.03 -12.34
C GLU A 136 4.90 -3.27 -11.46
N GLN A 137 5.98 -3.70 -10.82
CA GLN A 137 5.94 -4.86 -9.91
C GLN A 137 5.04 -4.59 -8.70
N ILE A 138 5.09 -3.37 -8.14
CA ILE A 138 4.18 -2.96 -7.06
C ILE A 138 2.73 -2.96 -7.53
N ALA A 139 2.46 -2.38 -8.71
CA ALA A 139 1.12 -2.35 -9.29
C ALA A 139 0.57 -3.77 -9.51
N ASN A 140 1.39 -4.70 -10.02
CA ASN A 140 1.01 -6.08 -10.25
C ASN A 140 0.72 -6.83 -8.94
N ALA A 141 1.54 -6.68 -7.90
CA ALA A 141 1.29 -7.28 -6.58
C ALA A 141 -0.04 -6.81 -5.99
N CYS A 142 -0.40 -5.54 -6.16
CA CYS A 142 -1.71 -5.01 -5.77
C CYS A 142 -2.82 -5.61 -6.64
N LEU A 143 -2.63 -5.65 -7.96
CA LEU A 143 -3.63 -6.09 -8.93
C LEU A 143 -4.01 -7.56 -8.76
N HIS A 144 -3.06 -8.45 -8.51
CA HIS A 144 -3.32 -9.88 -8.33
C HIS A 144 -4.34 -10.14 -7.21
N CYS A 145 -4.16 -9.50 -6.06
CA CYS A 145 -5.12 -9.61 -4.96
C CYS A 145 -6.46 -8.92 -5.29
N HIS A 146 -6.42 -7.73 -5.89
CA HIS A 146 -7.61 -6.96 -6.20
C HIS A 146 -8.51 -7.65 -7.22
N GLN A 147 -7.96 -8.29 -8.24
CA GLN A 147 -8.73 -9.06 -9.23
C GLN A 147 -9.52 -10.19 -8.59
N VAL A 148 -8.95 -10.85 -7.58
CA VAL A 148 -9.61 -11.99 -6.92
C VAL A 148 -10.60 -11.53 -5.84
N TYR A 149 -10.27 -10.51 -5.04
CA TYR A 149 -11.02 -10.22 -3.81
C TYR A 149 -11.72 -8.86 -3.78
N ARG A 150 -11.37 -7.92 -4.67
CA ARG A 150 -11.97 -6.58 -4.71
C ARG A 150 -12.81 -6.32 -5.95
N ASP A 151 -12.26 -6.58 -7.14
CA ASP A 151 -12.80 -6.11 -8.41
C ASP A 151 -13.84 -7.07 -8.98
N LYS A 152 -14.86 -7.38 -8.16
CA LYS A 152 -15.98 -8.21 -8.58
C LYS A 152 -16.93 -7.41 -9.45
N ARG A 153 -17.36 -8.03 -10.57
CA ARG A 153 -18.35 -7.40 -11.45
C ARG A 153 -19.68 -7.22 -10.72
N GLY A 154 -20.33 -6.09 -10.95
CA GLY A 154 -21.69 -5.83 -10.52
C GLY A 154 -22.67 -6.85 -11.12
N ARG A 155 -23.81 -7.05 -10.45
CA ARG A 155 -24.86 -7.97 -10.92
C ARG A 155 -25.72 -7.36 -12.00
N THR A 156 -25.81 -6.05 -12.06
CA THR A 156 -26.65 -5.28 -12.99
C THR A 156 -25.78 -4.58 -14.04
N PRO A 157 -26.23 -4.48 -15.29
CA PRO A 157 -25.58 -3.64 -16.29
C PRO A 157 -25.47 -2.20 -15.77
N GLY A 158 -24.25 -1.67 -15.67
CA GLY A 158 -23.97 -0.36 -15.08
C GLY A 158 -23.33 -0.38 -13.69
N ASP A 159 -23.46 -1.47 -12.93
CA ASP A 159 -22.71 -1.67 -11.69
C ASP A 159 -21.24 -1.98 -12.01
N LEU A 160 -20.37 -1.00 -11.76
CA LEU A 160 -18.93 -1.17 -12.01
C LEU A 160 -18.28 -2.19 -11.07
N VAL A 161 -18.76 -2.25 -9.80
CA VAL A 161 -18.19 -3.14 -8.77
C VAL A 161 -19.28 -3.68 -7.85
N ASN A 162 -19.27 -4.99 -7.63
CA ASN A 162 -20.13 -5.63 -6.63
C ASN A 162 -19.49 -5.55 -5.23
N GLN A 163 -19.84 -4.51 -4.47
CA GLN A 163 -19.33 -4.27 -3.13
C GLN A 163 -19.61 -5.44 -2.16
N SER A 164 -20.77 -6.08 -2.29
CA SER A 164 -21.17 -7.20 -1.41
C SER A 164 -20.34 -8.46 -1.61
N ALA A 165 -19.70 -8.61 -2.77
CA ALA A 165 -18.86 -9.77 -3.10
C ALA A 165 -17.36 -9.54 -2.78
N ARG A 166 -16.97 -8.38 -2.27
CA ARG A 166 -15.59 -8.15 -1.82
C ARG A 166 -15.20 -9.13 -0.72
N CYS A 167 -13.94 -9.49 -0.68
CA CYS A 167 -13.35 -10.47 0.24
C CYS A 167 -13.89 -11.91 0.06
N THR A 168 -14.44 -12.25 -1.09
CA THR A 168 -14.76 -13.61 -1.52
C THR A 168 -14.04 -13.94 -2.81
N LYS A 169 -13.79 -15.23 -3.07
CA LYS A 169 -13.35 -15.70 -4.40
C LYS A 169 -14.47 -15.66 -5.41
#